data_8c13c42d06bb3bace7f29083321e60ea
#
_entry.id   8c13c42d06bb3bace7f29083321e60ea
#
_cell.length_a   1.000
_cell.length_b   1.000
_cell.length_c   1.000
_cell.angle_alpha   90.00
_cell.angle_beta   90.00
_cell.angle_gamma   90.00
#
_symmetry.space_group_name_H-M   'P 1'
#
loop_
_entity.id
_entity.type
_entity.pdbx_description
1 polymer ?
#
loop_
_entity_poly.entity_id
_entity_poly.type
_entity_poly.pdbx_seq_one_letter_code
_entity_poly.pdbx_strand_id
1 'polypeptide(L)'
;MRKNVLVLMTAAGLAAGTVTACSNAGVAEVTTAASTTAAEKKEYTNAEDGGHAILEDGTTAEYNNITVSKTGDSEGDEADFYGENAAVLAQNGATLKITNADIHTDGTHANGVFSYGEGTTVDISDSTINTSSNCSGGLMTTGGGTMKASNLTVTTQGRSSAAIRSDRGGGTVTVNGGTYETSGMGSPAIYSTADITVKDAKLKANTSQGVVVEGKNSVELENVDLTSNHTQKNSDKSDQYQAVMLYQSMSGDADEGVASFTMSGGSITNKNGGMFYVNNTVAEISLTDVALTYANDDFLRVEKAGWGNEGSNGGQVTFQAVNQKMEGLTTVDAISTLNLYLSDGSAYHGAINTDGEAGGVYVEIDDDSTWTLSADSYISSLTCDVDAIDLNGHKLYINGKEYTEGTASAGTAVEAYKGTSAASDSSNGKPDGKPGEKPNGASKDKKNESSQKSDRQAPLFRSNGSEKGSSQKADGQTLPSKPDGDGSGSGPKFDGQTPPSKPNGAGKGEKGPDGANPAAETAAAN
;
A
#
# COMPACT_ATOMS: atom_id res chain seq x y z
N MET A 1 47.26 10.25 -22.06
CA MET A 1 47.73 11.37 -21.22
C MET A 1 46.73 11.50 -20.06
N ARG A 2 47.13 11.02 -18.89
CA ARG A 2 46.30 11.08 -17.67
C ARG A 2 46.49 12.45 -17.03
N LYS A 3 45.42 13.16 -16.71
CA LYS A 3 45.43 14.35 -15.83
C LYS A 3 44.73 14.00 -14.52
N ASN A 4 45.54 13.88 -13.48
CA ASN A 4 45.09 13.78 -12.10
C ASN A 4 44.66 15.18 -11.62
N VAL A 5 43.49 15.28 -11.01
CA VAL A 5 43.08 16.47 -10.25
C VAL A 5 43.20 16.12 -8.78
N LEU A 6 44.06 16.85 -8.09
CA LEU A 6 44.35 16.77 -6.66
C LEU A 6 43.39 17.71 -5.93
N VAL A 7 42.56 17.18 -5.04
CA VAL A 7 41.72 17.97 -4.12
C VAL A 7 42.50 18.20 -2.83
N LEU A 8 42.77 19.48 -2.53
CA LEU A 8 43.47 19.93 -1.34
C LEU A 8 42.46 20.14 -0.20
N MET A 9 42.59 19.35 0.85
CA MET A 9 41.90 19.63 2.12
C MET A 9 42.78 20.54 2.97
N THR A 10 42.28 21.73 3.31
CA THR A 10 42.87 22.63 4.31
C THR A 10 42.30 22.36 5.69
N ALA A 11 43.12 21.83 6.57
CA ALA A 11 42.84 21.75 7.99
C ALA A 11 43.21 23.08 8.66
N ALA A 12 42.26 23.72 9.33
CA ALA A 12 42.52 24.89 10.17
C ALA A 12 42.91 24.44 11.58
N GLY A 13 44.14 24.66 11.95
CA GLY A 13 44.66 24.39 13.30
C GLY A 13 44.32 25.49 14.30
N LEU A 14 43.89 25.06 15.47
CA LEU A 14 43.69 25.91 16.67
C LEU A 14 45.06 26.24 17.29
N ALA A 15 45.44 27.51 17.33
CA ALA A 15 46.55 27.98 18.13
C ALA A 15 46.03 28.62 19.42
N ALA A 16 46.36 28.01 20.56
CA ALA A 16 46.15 28.61 21.86
C ALA A 16 47.28 29.59 22.19
N GLY A 17 46.93 30.86 22.30
CA GLY A 17 47.84 31.91 22.78
C GLY A 17 47.40 32.42 24.15
N THR A 18 48.21 32.16 25.16
CA THR A 18 48.10 32.79 26.50
C THR A 18 48.66 34.21 26.44
N VAL A 19 47.88 35.20 26.85
CA VAL A 19 48.36 36.56 27.15
C VAL A 19 47.88 36.98 28.52
N THR A 20 48.86 37.36 29.31
CA THR A 20 48.82 37.81 30.70
C THR A 20 48.18 39.21 30.82
N ALA A 21 47.48 39.44 31.90
CA ALA A 21 46.69 40.59 32.24
C ALA A 21 47.44 41.92 32.34
N CYS A 22 46.80 43.01 31.93
CA CYS A 22 46.87 44.30 32.59
C CYS A 22 45.51 44.98 32.55
N SER A 23 45.12 45.43 33.72
CA SER A 23 43.85 46.06 34.10
C SER A 23 43.60 47.37 33.32
N ASN A 24 42.43 47.55 32.75
CA ASN A 24 41.74 48.85 32.74
C ASN A 24 40.23 48.64 32.58
N ALA A 25 39.47 49.34 33.39
CA ALA A 25 38.01 49.30 33.44
C ALA A 25 37.43 49.81 32.14
N GLY A 26 36.74 48.94 31.37
CA GLY A 26 35.98 49.25 30.20
C GLY A 26 34.68 48.45 30.22
N VAL A 27 33.61 49.15 30.02
CA VAL A 27 32.20 48.77 29.98
C VAL A 27 32.04 47.38 29.31
N ALA A 28 31.45 46.43 30.06
CA ALA A 28 31.05 45.13 29.51
C ALA A 28 29.85 45.37 28.58
N GLU A 29 30.08 45.23 27.26
CA GLU A 29 29.01 45.02 26.32
C GLU A 29 28.38 43.65 26.61
N VAL A 30 27.20 43.66 27.20
CA VAL A 30 26.34 42.47 27.32
C VAL A 30 25.81 42.19 25.94
N THR A 31 26.49 41.32 25.20
CA THR A 31 25.88 40.67 24.04
C THR A 31 24.77 39.75 24.56
N THR A 32 23.55 40.29 24.61
CA THR A 32 22.36 39.46 24.71
C THR A 32 22.31 38.57 23.47
N ALA A 33 22.66 37.29 23.63
CA ALA A 33 22.29 36.28 22.70
C ALA A 33 20.76 36.36 22.56
N ALA A 34 20.28 36.81 21.42
CA ALA A 34 18.86 36.74 21.09
C ALA A 34 18.49 35.25 21.09
N SER A 35 17.84 34.81 22.14
CA SER A 35 17.11 33.55 22.17
C SER A 35 15.99 33.74 21.13
N THR A 36 16.15 33.19 19.93
CA THR A 36 15.06 33.03 19.00
C THR A 36 14.14 31.97 19.62
N THR A 37 13.18 32.41 20.43
CA THR A 37 12.01 31.59 20.74
C THR A 37 11.35 31.28 19.41
N ALA A 38 11.28 29.98 19.04
CA ALA A 38 10.48 29.55 17.90
C ALA A 38 9.07 30.15 18.07
N ALA A 39 8.55 30.76 17.01
CA ALA A 39 7.20 31.33 17.05
C ALA A 39 6.22 30.22 17.43
N GLU A 40 5.39 30.47 18.42
CA GLU A 40 4.37 29.53 18.88
C GLU A 40 3.40 29.22 17.72
N LYS A 41 3.09 27.91 17.51
CA LYS A 41 2.16 27.48 16.47
C LYS A 41 0.74 27.86 16.87
N LYS A 42 -0.05 28.34 15.91
CA LYS A 42 -1.47 28.60 16.12
C LYS A 42 -2.25 27.28 16.13
N GLU A 43 -3.07 27.08 17.15
CA GLU A 43 -3.83 25.84 17.36
C GLU A 43 -5.23 25.90 16.73
N TYR A 44 -5.65 24.77 16.11
CA TYR A 44 -6.97 24.50 15.61
C TYR A 44 -7.40 23.12 16.12
N THR A 45 -8.52 23.07 16.83
CA THR A 45 -8.98 21.83 17.47
C THR A 45 -10.46 21.58 17.20
N ASN A 46 -10.83 20.31 17.03
CA ASN A 46 -12.22 19.89 16.99
C ASN A 46 -12.35 18.51 17.65
N ALA A 47 -13.30 18.37 18.58
CA ALA A 47 -13.63 17.12 19.27
C ALA A 47 -15.06 16.63 18.98
N GLU A 48 -15.78 17.31 18.12
CA GLU A 48 -17.15 16.94 17.75
C GLU A 48 -17.15 15.83 16.70
N ASP A 49 -18.09 14.90 16.80
CA ASP A 49 -18.33 13.88 15.81
C ASP A 49 -18.74 14.51 14.47
N GLY A 50 -18.16 14.07 13.36
CA GLY A 50 -18.42 14.58 12.04
C GLY A 50 -17.94 16.03 11.77
N GLY A 51 -17.20 16.66 12.70
CA GLY A 51 -16.71 18.02 12.56
C GLY A 51 -15.28 18.11 12.00
N HIS A 52 -14.83 19.35 11.74
CA HIS A 52 -13.49 19.65 11.23
C HIS A 52 -12.78 20.67 12.12
N ALA A 53 -11.47 20.55 12.27
CA ALA A 53 -10.68 21.61 12.91
C ALA A 53 -10.44 22.79 11.93
N ILE A 54 -10.31 22.48 10.62
CA ILE A 54 -10.25 23.44 9.52
C ILE A 54 -11.20 22.98 8.42
N LEU A 55 -12.12 23.84 8.01
CA LEU A 55 -13.01 23.64 6.87
C LEU A 55 -12.89 24.83 5.91
N GLU A 56 -12.49 24.57 4.66
CA GLU A 56 -12.50 25.54 3.58
C GLU A 56 -13.52 25.11 2.52
N ASP A 57 -14.57 25.93 2.38
CA ASP A 57 -15.71 25.68 1.52
C ASP A 57 -15.81 26.79 0.46
N GLY A 58 -15.38 26.50 -0.78
CA GLY A 58 -15.36 27.43 -1.89
C GLY A 58 -14.45 28.65 -1.70
N THR A 59 -13.54 28.61 -0.74
CA THR A 59 -12.70 29.76 -0.35
C THR A 59 -11.23 29.53 -0.73
N THR A 60 -10.45 30.61 -0.70
CA THR A 60 -8.98 30.54 -0.79
C THR A 60 -8.40 30.89 0.57
N ALA A 61 -7.61 29.97 1.13
CA ALA A 61 -6.98 30.15 2.44
C ALA A 61 -5.53 29.69 2.48
N GLU A 62 -4.75 30.28 3.37
CA GLU A 62 -3.37 29.89 3.64
C GLU A 62 -3.16 29.76 5.15
N TYR A 63 -2.59 28.62 5.55
CA TYR A 63 -2.24 28.32 6.94
C TYR A 63 -0.76 28.02 7.04
N ASN A 64 -0.10 28.71 7.96
CA ASN A 64 1.33 28.53 8.17
C ASN A 64 1.64 28.48 9.66
N ASN A 65 2.54 27.58 10.07
CA ASN A 65 2.99 27.40 11.44
C ASN A 65 1.81 27.11 12.37
N ILE A 66 1.09 26.00 12.12
CA ILE A 66 -0.12 25.62 12.85
C ILE A 66 0.00 24.23 13.49
N THR A 67 -0.79 24.00 14.53
CA THR A 67 -1.11 22.68 15.07
C THR A 67 -2.59 22.41 14.87
N VAL A 68 -2.93 21.23 14.36
CA VAL A 68 -4.31 20.79 14.12
C VAL A 68 -4.58 19.50 14.89
N SER A 69 -5.67 19.46 15.65
CA SER A 69 -6.08 18.28 16.42
C SER A 69 -7.54 17.93 16.21
N LYS A 70 -7.83 16.65 15.90
CA LYS A 70 -9.19 16.14 15.67
C LYS A 70 -9.38 14.82 16.43
N THR A 71 -10.40 14.73 17.30
CA THR A 71 -10.65 13.56 18.15
C THR A 71 -12.09 13.01 18.07
N GLY A 72 -13.04 13.68 17.43
CA GLY A 72 -14.39 13.16 17.26
C GLY A 72 -14.44 12.04 16.24
N ASP A 73 -15.45 11.18 16.33
CA ASP A 73 -15.67 10.02 15.47
C ASP A 73 -16.67 10.29 14.35
N SER A 74 -16.67 9.46 13.32
CA SER A 74 -17.71 9.35 12.30
C SER A 74 -17.74 7.95 11.73
N GLU A 75 -18.70 7.65 10.85
CA GLU A 75 -18.83 6.38 10.13
C GLU A 75 -19.59 6.56 8.81
N GLY A 76 -19.37 5.63 7.88
CA GLY A 76 -20.14 5.51 6.65
C GLY A 76 -19.64 6.39 5.49
N ASP A 77 -20.50 6.46 4.45
CA ASP A 77 -20.16 7.05 3.15
C ASP A 77 -19.79 8.53 3.24
N GLU A 78 -20.42 9.31 4.14
CA GLU A 78 -20.11 10.73 4.33
C GLU A 78 -18.68 10.93 4.81
N ALA A 79 -18.21 10.08 5.71
CA ALA A 79 -16.85 10.13 6.21
C ALA A 79 -15.82 9.59 5.20
N ASP A 80 -16.14 8.46 4.54
CA ASP A 80 -15.22 7.79 3.62
C ASP A 80 -15.03 8.57 2.32
N PHE A 81 -16.10 9.18 1.76
CA PHE A 81 -16.07 9.73 0.41
C PHE A 81 -16.20 11.25 0.34
N TYR A 82 -16.76 11.92 1.38
CA TYR A 82 -16.98 13.36 1.36
C TYR A 82 -16.18 14.10 2.45
N GLY A 83 -15.41 13.37 3.23
CA GLY A 83 -14.47 13.93 4.21
C GLY A 83 -15.12 14.42 5.50
N GLU A 84 -16.38 14.04 5.81
CA GLU A 84 -16.94 14.26 7.14
C GLU A 84 -15.99 13.69 8.19
N ASN A 85 -15.68 14.46 9.23
CA ASN A 85 -14.71 14.12 10.27
C ASN A 85 -13.22 14.29 9.92
N ALA A 86 -12.83 14.70 8.72
CA ALA A 86 -11.44 15.03 8.43
C ALA A 86 -10.94 16.19 9.32
N ALA A 87 -9.68 16.14 9.78
CA ALA A 87 -9.12 17.23 10.56
C ALA A 87 -9.07 18.53 9.74
N VAL A 88 -8.67 18.42 8.47
CA VAL A 88 -8.67 19.50 7.49
C VAL A 88 -9.46 19.04 6.28
N LEU A 89 -10.53 19.77 5.94
CA LEU A 89 -11.33 19.53 4.73
C LEU A 89 -11.31 20.78 3.85
N ALA A 90 -10.99 20.59 2.56
CA ALA A 90 -11.22 21.54 1.49
C ALA A 90 -12.26 20.97 0.53
N GLN A 91 -13.28 21.77 0.14
CA GLN A 91 -14.36 21.34 -0.75
C GLN A 91 -14.91 22.49 -1.60
N ASN A 92 -15.79 22.18 -2.56
CA ASN A 92 -16.55 23.14 -3.37
C ASN A 92 -15.66 24.14 -4.14
N GLY A 93 -14.54 23.68 -4.71
CA GLY A 93 -13.62 24.51 -5.46
C GLY A 93 -12.69 25.36 -4.60
N ALA A 94 -12.53 25.03 -3.32
CA ALA A 94 -11.59 25.72 -2.43
C ALA A 94 -10.14 25.56 -2.90
N THR A 95 -9.32 26.56 -2.62
CA THR A 95 -7.86 26.51 -2.79
C THR A 95 -7.22 26.71 -1.42
N LEU A 96 -6.62 25.63 -0.89
CA LEU A 96 -6.04 25.61 0.44
C LEU A 96 -4.53 25.38 0.36
N LYS A 97 -3.77 26.27 1.01
CA LYS A 97 -2.33 26.09 1.17
C LYS A 97 -1.97 25.91 2.65
N ILE A 98 -1.16 24.90 2.96
CA ILE A 98 -0.72 24.58 4.32
C ILE A 98 0.81 24.45 4.32
N THR A 99 1.47 25.10 5.28
CA THR A 99 2.93 25.01 5.41
C THR A 99 3.31 24.90 6.89
N ASN A 100 4.27 24.04 7.23
CA ASN A 100 4.78 23.87 8.58
C ASN A 100 3.67 23.57 9.61
N ALA A 101 2.83 22.57 9.29
CA ALA A 101 1.73 22.11 10.14
C ALA A 101 2.10 20.84 10.90
N ASP A 102 1.60 20.72 12.15
CA ASP A 102 1.54 19.45 12.89
C ASP A 102 0.07 19.05 13.01
N ILE A 103 -0.32 17.98 12.30
CA ILE A 103 -1.71 17.52 12.21
C ILE A 103 -1.83 16.17 12.92
N HIS A 104 -2.72 16.08 13.91
CA HIS A 104 -2.95 14.88 14.70
C HIS A 104 -4.43 14.51 14.70
N THR A 105 -4.75 13.24 14.43
CA THR A 105 -6.12 12.73 14.55
C THR A 105 -6.15 11.47 15.40
N ASP A 106 -7.19 11.35 16.24
CA ASP A 106 -7.45 10.19 17.09
C ASP A 106 -8.94 9.78 17.07
N GLY A 107 -9.70 10.21 16.07
CA GLY A 107 -11.07 9.78 15.83
C GLY A 107 -11.15 8.77 14.70
N THR A 108 -12.14 7.88 14.75
CA THR A 108 -12.48 6.97 13.65
C THR A 108 -12.94 7.77 12.44
N HIS A 109 -12.48 7.42 11.23
CA HIS A 109 -12.69 8.18 9.99
C HIS A 109 -12.18 9.63 10.04
N ALA A 110 -11.30 9.97 10.99
CA ALA A 110 -10.68 11.27 11.10
C ALA A 110 -9.43 11.35 10.22
N ASN A 111 -9.62 11.52 8.90
CA ASN A 111 -8.52 11.69 7.95
C ASN A 111 -7.71 12.96 8.27
N GLY A 112 -6.41 12.96 8.00
CA GLY A 112 -5.55 14.11 8.27
C GLY A 112 -5.91 15.31 7.41
N VAL A 113 -5.72 15.21 6.09
CA VAL A 113 -6.02 16.28 5.12
C VAL A 113 -6.82 15.72 3.96
N PHE A 114 -7.94 16.36 3.64
CA PHE A 114 -8.90 15.89 2.66
C PHE A 114 -9.17 16.95 1.59
N SER A 115 -9.03 16.57 0.31
CA SER A 115 -9.42 17.39 -0.86
C SER A 115 -10.62 16.73 -1.55
N TYR A 116 -11.77 17.35 -1.50
CA TYR A 116 -13.02 16.85 -2.06
C TYR A 116 -13.57 17.69 -3.20
N GLY A 117 -13.86 17.03 -4.32
CA GLY A 117 -14.62 17.59 -5.44
C GLY A 117 -13.79 18.32 -6.49
N GLU A 118 -14.32 18.34 -7.72
CA GLU A 118 -13.69 19.02 -8.85
C GLU A 118 -13.40 20.50 -8.56
N GLY A 119 -12.24 20.97 -9.01
CA GLY A 119 -11.80 22.36 -8.81
C GLY A 119 -11.21 22.64 -7.42
N THR A 120 -11.37 21.72 -6.46
CA THR A 120 -10.75 21.84 -5.13
C THR A 120 -9.27 21.48 -5.21
N THR A 121 -8.43 22.31 -4.60
CA THR A 121 -6.98 22.08 -4.55
C THR A 121 -6.45 22.29 -3.14
N VAL A 122 -5.68 21.30 -2.65
CA VAL A 122 -4.88 21.42 -1.43
C VAL A 122 -3.40 21.33 -1.81
N ASP A 123 -2.61 22.29 -1.32
CA ASP A 123 -1.14 22.32 -1.42
C ASP A 123 -0.56 22.32 -0.01
N ILE A 124 0.07 21.21 0.40
CA ILE A 124 0.63 21.06 1.74
C ILE A 124 2.12 20.75 1.68
N SER A 125 2.92 21.48 2.47
CA SER A 125 4.37 21.30 2.51
C SER A 125 4.96 21.37 3.91
N ASP A 126 6.16 20.75 4.07
CA ASP A 126 7.00 20.82 5.28
C ASP A 126 6.23 20.52 6.56
N SER A 127 5.36 19.52 6.53
CA SER A 127 4.36 19.26 7.57
C SER A 127 4.39 17.82 8.05
N THR A 128 3.86 17.60 9.26
CA THR A 128 3.71 16.27 9.86
C THR A 128 2.22 15.92 9.99
N ILE A 129 1.84 14.70 9.62
CA ILE A 129 0.49 14.17 9.76
C ILE A 129 0.55 12.83 10.50
N ASN A 130 -0.15 12.73 11.64
CA ASN A 130 -0.25 11.50 12.41
C ASN A 130 -1.72 11.15 12.62
N THR A 131 -2.15 9.97 12.16
CA THR A 131 -3.49 9.44 12.40
C THR A 131 -3.40 8.13 13.17
N SER A 132 -4.20 7.95 14.22
CA SER A 132 -4.10 6.78 15.10
C SER A 132 -5.27 5.81 14.98
N SER A 133 -6.46 6.26 14.61
CA SER A 133 -7.67 5.46 14.59
C SER A 133 -7.98 4.83 13.21
N ASN A 134 -8.97 3.93 13.17
CA ASN A 134 -9.36 3.21 11.96
C ASN A 134 -9.99 4.12 10.91
N CYS A 135 -9.84 3.74 9.63
CA CYS A 135 -10.37 4.47 8.48
C CYS A 135 -9.90 5.93 8.41
N SER A 136 -8.71 6.22 8.97
CA SER A 136 -8.17 7.56 9.13
C SER A 136 -6.87 7.68 8.33
N GLY A 137 -6.97 7.96 7.03
CA GLY A 137 -5.84 8.14 6.13
C GLY A 137 -5.07 9.44 6.39
N GLY A 138 -3.84 9.52 5.87
CA GLY A 138 -3.00 10.72 5.98
C GLY A 138 -3.46 11.82 5.03
N LEU A 139 -3.19 11.63 3.73
CA LEU A 139 -3.68 12.45 2.62
C LEU A 139 -4.85 11.74 1.96
N MET A 140 -5.95 12.44 1.74
CA MET A 140 -7.15 11.88 1.13
C MET A 140 -7.66 12.76 0.00
N THR A 141 -8.06 12.15 -1.14
CA THR A 141 -8.58 12.84 -2.31
C THR A 141 -9.75 12.06 -2.89
N THR A 142 -10.89 12.70 -3.11
CA THR A 142 -12.08 12.09 -3.70
C THR A 142 -12.84 13.07 -4.59
N GLY A 143 -13.77 12.56 -5.41
CA GLY A 143 -14.68 13.37 -6.19
C GLY A 143 -14.02 14.31 -7.21
N GLY A 144 -12.81 13.98 -7.68
CA GLY A 144 -12.07 14.82 -8.63
C GLY A 144 -11.21 15.91 -7.98
N GLY A 145 -10.98 15.86 -6.67
CA GLY A 145 -10.12 16.83 -5.97
C GLY A 145 -8.65 16.75 -6.40
N THR A 146 -7.88 17.75 -6.05
CA THR A 146 -6.43 17.80 -6.30
C THR A 146 -5.66 17.95 -4.99
N MET A 147 -4.68 17.07 -4.77
CA MET A 147 -3.74 17.13 -3.64
C MET A 147 -2.32 17.30 -4.15
N LYS A 148 -1.61 18.30 -3.66
CA LYS A 148 -0.18 18.52 -3.87
C LYS A 148 0.51 18.48 -2.53
N ALA A 149 1.49 17.58 -2.39
CA ALA A 149 2.21 17.39 -1.13
C ALA A 149 3.71 17.45 -1.36
N SER A 150 4.43 18.12 -0.49
CA SER A 150 5.89 18.14 -0.57
C SER A 150 6.55 18.07 0.81
N ASN A 151 7.59 17.24 0.92
CA ASN A 151 8.42 17.12 2.11
C ASN A 151 7.61 16.85 3.40
N LEU A 152 6.66 15.90 3.35
CA LEU A 152 5.83 15.54 4.50
C LEU A 152 6.43 14.35 5.29
N THR A 153 6.08 14.31 6.58
CA THR A 153 6.18 13.10 7.40
C THR A 153 4.77 12.64 7.75
N VAL A 154 4.32 11.53 7.16
CA VAL A 154 2.98 10.98 7.38
C VAL A 154 3.08 9.63 8.07
N THR A 155 2.36 9.46 9.18
CA THR A 155 2.26 8.19 9.91
C THR A 155 0.80 7.86 10.17
N THR A 156 0.36 6.67 9.75
CA THR A 156 -0.98 6.14 10.05
C THR A 156 -0.90 4.82 10.81
N GLN A 157 -1.74 4.62 11.82
CA GLN A 157 -1.71 3.43 12.68
C GLN A 157 -2.95 2.57 12.56
N GLY A 158 -4.08 3.17 12.21
CA GLY A 158 -5.36 2.51 12.15
C GLY A 158 -5.48 1.49 11.01
N ARG A 159 -6.45 0.59 11.15
CA ARG A 159 -6.90 -0.29 10.06
C ARG A 159 -7.53 0.55 8.95
N SER A 160 -7.35 0.15 7.69
CA SER A 160 -7.90 0.84 6.50
C SER A 160 -7.49 2.32 6.41
N SER A 161 -6.24 2.62 6.78
CA SER A 161 -5.71 3.97 6.94
C SER A 161 -4.43 4.13 6.11
N ALA A 162 -4.57 4.18 4.77
CA ALA A 162 -3.42 4.41 3.89
C ALA A 162 -2.82 5.82 4.10
N ALA A 163 -1.52 5.96 3.90
CA ALA A 163 -0.85 7.25 4.09
C ALA A 163 -1.18 8.24 2.95
N ILE A 164 -1.27 7.73 1.72
CA ILE A 164 -1.74 8.44 0.54
C ILE A 164 -2.93 7.64 0.01
N ARG A 165 -4.12 8.25 0.02
CA ARG A 165 -5.35 7.55 -0.32
C ARG A 165 -6.21 8.38 -1.25
N SER A 166 -6.86 7.71 -2.18
CA SER A 166 -8.02 8.22 -2.89
C SER A 166 -9.17 7.21 -2.79
N ASP A 167 -10.38 7.70 -3.02
CA ASP A 167 -11.58 6.88 -3.03
C ASP A 167 -12.58 7.44 -4.05
N ARG A 168 -13.81 7.02 -4.02
CA ARG A 168 -14.91 7.28 -4.97
C ARG A 168 -14.81 8.63 -5.70
N GLY A 169 -14.81 8.56 -7.03
CA GLY A 169 -14.69 9.73 -7.90
C GLY A 169 -13.26 10.22 -8.13
N GLY A 170 -12.26 9.55 -7.51
CA GLY A 170 -10.84 9.78 -7.79
C GLY A 170 -10.36 11.21 -7.60
N GLY A 171 -9.42 11.60 -8.45
CA GLY A 171 -8.79 12.92 -8.48
C GLY A 171 -7.34 12.85 -8.92
N THR A 172 -6.54 13.82 -8.49
CA THR A 172 -5.10 13.85 -8.78
C THR A 172 -4.30 14.09 -7.50
N VAL A 173 -3.30 13.24 -7.25
CA VAL A 173 -2.38 13.39 -6.12
C VAL A 173 -0.95 13.47 -6.63
N THR A 174 -0.23 14.53 -6.28
CA THR A 174 1.19 14.69 -6.60
C THR A 174 1.98 14.85 -5.31
N VAL A 175 2.96 13.98 -5.10
CA VAL A 175 3.83 13.98 -3.92
C VAL A 175 5.28 14.13 -4.35
N ASN A 176 6.02 15.02 -3.68
CA ASN A 176 7.44 15.24 -3.92
C ASN A 176 8.20 15.21 -2.58
N GLY A 177 9.05 14.21 -2.41
CA GLY A 177 9.82 14.01 -1.18
C GLY A 177 8.96 13.58 0.01
N GLY A 178 9.64 13.37 1.14
CA GLY A 178 9.01 13.02 2.40
C GLY A 178 9.02 11.52 2.74
N THR A 179 8.38 11.20 3.85
CA THR A 179 8.27 9.82 4.37
C THR A 179 6.82 9.51 4.73
N TYR A 180 6.34 8.37 4.27
CA TYR A 180 4.95 7.94 4.42
C TYR A 180 4.93 6.53 4.98
N GLU A 181 4.50 6.37 6.23
CA GLU A 181 4.51 5.09 6.95
C GLU A 181 3.12 4.70 7.44
N THR A 182 2.75 3.43 7.22
CA THR A 182 1.50 2.85 7.70
C THR A 182 1.77 1.62 8.57
N SER A 183 0.90 1.35 9.57
CA SER A 183 1.03 0.21 10.47
C SER A 183 -0.24 -0.64 10.61
N GLY A 184 -1.37 -0.17 10.11
CA GLY A 184 -2.64 -0.86 10.23
C GLY A 184 -2.83 -2.00 9.23
N MET A 185 -3.70 -2.95 9.57
CA MET A 185 -4.18 -3.98 8.65
C MET A 185 -4.96 -3.34 7.50
N GLY A 186 -4.69 -3.74 6.25
CA GLY A 186 -5.32 -3.14 5.07
C GLY A 186 -4.99 -1.67 4.87
N SER A 187 -3.80 -1.25 5.31
CA SER A 187 -3.33 0.13 5.22
C SER A 187 -2.05 0.14 4.38
N PRO A 188 -2.14 0.11 3.04
CA PRO A 188 -0.98 0.27 2.18
C PRO A 188 -0.38 1.68 2.33
N ALA A 189 0.84 1.87 1.86
CA ALA A 189 1.40 3.21 1.79
C ALA A 189 0.61 4.07 0.79
N ILE A 190 0.21 3.48 -0.36
CA ILE A 190 -0.66 4.10 -1.37
C ILE A 190 -1.85 3.18 -1.66
N TYR A 191 -3.07 3.73 -1.58
CA TYR A 191 -4.28 3.15 -2.15
C TYR A 191 -4.87 4.11 -3.18
N SER A 192 -4.93 3.66 -4.44
CA SER A 192 -5.31 4.51 -5.54
C SER A 192 -6.63 4.10 -6.20
N THR A 193 -7.58 5.04 -6.22
CA THR A 193 -8.68 5.15 -7.16
C THR A 193 -8.61 6.51 -7.89
N ALA A 194 -7.39 7.02 -8.13
CA ALA A 194 -7.07 8.30 -8.73
C ALA A 194 -5.80 8.19 -9.58
N ASP A 195 -5.33 9.30 -10.14
CA ASP A 195 -4.00 9.41 -10.70
C ASP A 195 -3.04 9.92 -9.62
N ILE A 196 -2.15 9.06 -9.15
CA ILE A 196 -1.19 9.34 -8.07
C ILE A 196 0.24 9.28 -8.60
N THR A 197 0.98 10.40 -8.50
CA THR A 197 2.41 10.48 -8.83
C THR A 197 3.20 10.79 -7.57
N VAL A 198 4.24 9.98 -7.28
CA VAL A 198 5.14 10.17 -6.13
C VAL A 198 6.58 10.19 -6.60
N LYS A 199 7.35 11.22 -6.20
CA LYS A 199 8.77 11.39 -6.55
C LYS A 199 9.63 11.58 -5.31
N ASP A 200 10.87 11.02 -5.36
CA ASP A 200 11.93 11.25 -4.38
C ASP A 200 11.50 10.99 -2.91
N ALA A 201 10.65 9.98 -2.67
CA ALA A 201 10.02 9.74 -1.38
C ALA A 201 10.36 8.36 -0.80
N LYS A 202 10.07 8.20 0.50
CA LYS A 202 10.12 6.90 1.20
C LYS A 202 8.72 6.47 1.60
N LEU A 203 8.32 5.30 1.12
CA LEU A 203 7.03 4.69 1.39
C LEU A 203 7.23 3.41 2.19
N LYS A 204 6.46 3.22 3.27
CA LYS A 204 6.58 2.04 4.11
C LYS A 204 5.23 1.57 4.62
N ALA A 205 4.92 0.30 4.36
CA ALA A 205 3.75 -0.39 4.93
C ALA A 205 4.20 -1.54 5.83
N ASN A 206 3.92 -1.46 7.14
CA ASN A 206 4.44 -2.43 8.13
C ASN A 206 3.66 -3.74 8.17
N THR A 207 2.42 -3.79 7.69
CA THR A 207 1.55 -4.98 7.80
C THR A 207 0.72 -5.23 6.54
N SER A 208 0.80 -4.35 5.54
CA SER A 208 -0.02 -4.36 4.33
C SER A 208 0.84 -4.32 3.07
N GLN A 209 0.20 -4.29 1.91
CA GLN A 209 0.83 -4.00 0.62
C GLN A 209 1.52 -2.63 0.66
N GLY A 210 2.50 -2.42 -0.20
CA GLY A 210 3.08 -1.10 -0.43
C GLY A 210 2.14 -0.22 -1.25
N VAL A 211 1.64 -0.75 -2.37
CA VAL A 211 0.75 -0.06 -3.30
C VAL A 211 -0.44 -0.95 -3.68
N VAL A 212 -1.62 -0.36 -3.73
CA VAL A 212 -2.83 -0.95 -4.29
C VAL A 212 -3.42 0.01 -5.32
N VAL A 213 -3.69 -0.49 -6.54
CA VAL A 213 -4.37 0.25 -7.61
C VAL A 213 -5.69 -0.45 -7.91
N GLU A 214 -6.79 0.28 -7.82
CA GLU A 214 -8.13 -0.25 -8.08
C GLU A 214 -8.75 0.40 -9.32
N GLY A 215 -9.22 -0.44 -10.25
CA GLY A 215 -9.94 -0.02 -11.45
C GLY A 215 -9.12 0.83 -12.41
N LYS A 216 -9.77 1.73 -13.13
CA LYS A 216 -9.17 2.61 -14.15
C LYS A 216 -8.40 3.77 -13.48
N ASN A 217 -7.29 3.46 -12.82
CA ASN A 217 -6.51 4.42 -12.05
C ASN A 217 -5.01 4.13 -12.18
N SER A 218 -4.18 5.07 -11.71
CA SER A 218 -2.73 4.96 -11.89
C SER A 218 -1.95 5.27 -10.62
N VAL A 219 -0.76 4.64 -10.53
CA VAL A 219 0.32 5.04 -9.62
C VAL A 219 1.62 5.11 -10.40
N GLU A 220 2.26 6.27 -10.36
CA GLU A 220 3.58 6.51 -10.93
C GLU A 220 4.57 6.84 -9.81
N LEU A 221 5.68 6.09 -9.75
CA LEU A 221 6.75 6.28 -8.76
C LEU A 221 8.07 6.61 -9.49
N GLU A 222 8.76 7.67 -9.04
CA GLU A 222 10.08 8.07 -9.58
C GLU A 222 11.07 8.27 -8.43
N ASN A 223 12.18 7.50 -8.43
CA ASN A 223 13.19 7.52 -7.37
C ASN A 223 12.61 7.27 -5.96
N VAL A 224 11.69 6.34 -5.83
CA VAL A 224 11.01 6.03 -4.56
C VAL A 224 11.59 4.79 -3.92
N ASP A 225 11.83 4.84 -2.60
CA ASP A 225 12.12 3.65 -1.80
C ASP A 225 10.81 3.13 -1.18
N LEU A 226 10.27 2.05 -1.74
CA LEU A 226 9.06 1.38 -1.25
C LEU A 226 9.42 0.15 -0.43
N THR A 227 9.01 0.12 0.83
CA THR A 227 9.12 -1.07 1.69
C THR A 227 7.73 -1.53 2.14
N SER A 228 7.40 -2.79 1.91
CA SER A 228 6.19 -3.43 2.43
C SER A 228 6.51 -4.66 3.28
N ASN A 229 5.56 -5.04 4.12
CA ASN A 229 5.60 -6.27 4.92
C ASN A 229 4.17 -6.79 5.06
N HIS A 230 3.60 -7.25 3.93
CA HIS A 230 2.21 -7.69 3.87
C HIS A 230 2.01 -8.98 4.68
N THR A 231 1.59 -8.84 5.94
CA THR A 231 1.40 -9.94 6.89
C THR A 231 -0.04 -10.09 7.38
N GLN A 232 -0.88 -9.09 7.11
CA GLN A 232 -2.27 -9.06 7.56
C GLN A 232 -3.21 -8.74 6.40
N LYS A 233 -4.08 -9.68 6.06
CA LYS A 233 -5.11 -9.51 5.02
C LYS A 233 -6.33 -8.78 5.58
N ASN A 234 -6.85 -7.81 4.82
CA ASN A 234 -8.09 -7.09 5.15
C ASN A 234 -9.33 -7.74 4.52
N SER A 235 -9.15 -8.79 3.72
CA SER A 235 -10.21 -9.50 3.02
C SER A 235 -9.89 -10.99 2.95
N ASP A 236 -10.92 -11.83 2.87
CA ASP A 236 -10.86 -13.26 2.60
C ASP A 236 -10.90 -13.60 1.09
N LYS A 237 -10.92 -12.58 0.22
CA LYS A 237 -11.01 -12.73 -1.23
C LYS A 237 -9.74 -13.27 -1.87
N SER A 238 -8.59 -13.15 -1.22
CA SER A 238 -7.29 -13.67 -1.67
C SER A 238 -6.48 -14.20 -0.51
N ASP A 239 -5.67 -15.23 -0.77
CA ASP A 239 -4.67 -15.76 0.14
C ASP A 239 -3.26 -15.25 -0.13
N GLN A 240 -3.09 -14.42 -1.16
CA GLN A 240 -1.79 -13.91 -1.57
C GLN A 240 -1.30 -12.75 -0.68
N TYR A 241 0.03 -12.71 -0.48
CA TYR A 241 0.76 -11.62 0.16
C TYR A 241 1.75 -11.04 -0.86
N GLN A 242 1.67 -9.75 -1.17
CA GLN A 242 2.45 -9.10 -2.23
C GLN A 242 2.79 -7.65 -1.87
N ALA A 243 3.79 -7.07 -2.58
CA ALA A 243 4.14 -5.66 -2.45
C ALA A 243 3.16 -4.75 -3.18
N VAL A 244 2.81 -5.10 -4.43
CA VAL A 244 1.96 -4.29 -5.32
C VAL A 244 0.79 -5.13 -5.80
N MET A 245 -0.42 -4.59 -5.70
CA MET A 245 -1.65 -5.22 -6.16
C MET A 245 -2.40 -4.30 -7.12
N LEU A 246 -2.81 -4.86 -8.27
CA LEU A 246 -3.71 -4.21 -9.22
C LEU A 246 -4.98 -5.06 -9.35
N TYR A 247 -6.16 -4.46 -9.15
CA TYR A 247 -7.40 -5.23 -9.14
C TYR A 247 -8.64 -4.37 -9.39
N GLN A 248 -9.78 -5.03 -9.54
CA GLN A 248 -11.09 -4.37 -9.54
C GLN A 248 -12.00 -5.06 -8.52
N SER A 249 -12.47 -4.31 -7.52
CA SER A 249 -13.29 -4.85 -6.44
C SER A 249 -14.74 -5.09 -6.83
N MET A 250 -15.25 -4.40 -7.85
CA MET A 250 -16.67 -4.33 -8.23
C MET A 250 -17.56 -3.66 -7.16
N SER A 251 -16.98 -2.88 -6.25
CA SER A 251 -17.74 -2.11 -5.24
C SER A 251 -18.47 -0.91 -5.84
N GLY A 252 -18.02 -0.42 -6.99
CA GLY A 252 -18.47 0.82 -7.63
C GLY A 252 -17.74 2.07 -7.12
N ASP A 253 -16.68 1.91 -6.34
CA ASP A 253 -15.86 3.03 -5.86
C ASP A 253 -14.81 3.46 -6.89
N ALA A 254 -14.41 2.55 -7.80
CA ALA A 254 -13.57 2.85 -8.96
C ALA A 254 -14.24 2.38 -10.25
N ASP A 255 -14.11 3.17 -11.33
CA ASP A 255 -14.56 2.77 -12.66
C ASP A 255 -13.73 1.58 -13.16
N GLU A 256 -14.37 0.68 -13.92
CA GLU A 256 -13.69 -0.40 -14.61
C GLU A 256 -12.81 0.14 -15.75
N GLY A 257 -11.62 -0.43 -15.93
CA GLY A 257 -10.70 -0.07 -17.01
C GLY A 257 -9.29 -0.56 -16.75
N VAL A 258 -8.30 0.15 -17.29
CA VAL A 258 -6.90 -0.23 -17.17
C VAL A 258 -6.34 0.31 -15.84
N ALA A 259 -5.90 -0.58 -14.96
CA ALA A 259 -5.11 -0.24 -13.79
C ALA A 259 -3.63 -0.10 -14.21
N SER A 260 -2.97 1.00 -13.83
CA SER A 260 -1.58 1.25 -14.23
C SER A 260 -0.65 1.42 -13.03
N PHE A 261 0.50 0.75 -13.09
CA PHE A 261 1.62 0.93 -12.16
C PHE A 261 2.91 1.15 -12.94
N THR A 262 3.49 2.31 -12.80
CA THR A 262 4.78 2.66 -13.42
C THR A 262 5.79 3.03 -12.36
N MET A 263 7.01 2.50 -12.45
CA MET A 263 8.09 2.89 -11.56
C MET A 263 9.42 3.00 -12.31
N SER A 264 10.13 4.10 -12.04
CA SER A 264 11.47 4.35 -12.58
C SER A 264 12.45 4.72 -11.47
N GLY A 265 13.57 3.99 -11.42
CA GLY A 265 14.58 4.12 -10.35
C GLY A 265 14.06 3.76 -8.97
N GLY A 266 14.92 3.86 -7.96
CA GLY A 266 14.57 3.52 -6.59
C GLY A 266 14.48 2.01 -6.31
N SER A 267 13.65 1.62 -5.33
CA SER A 267 13.58 0.22 -4.90
C SER A 267 12.18 -0.20 -4.43
N ILE A 268 11.84 -1.49 -4.64
CA ILE A 268 10.72 -2.15 -3.98
C ILE A 268 11.26 -3.29 -3.12
N THR A 269 11.01 -3.23 -1.82
CA THR A 269 11.33 -4.32 -0.88
C THR A 269 10.04 -4.85 -0.26
N ASN A 270 9.73 -6.14 -0.49
CA ASN A 270 8.66 -6.83 0.24
C ASN A 270 9.24 -7.86 1.22
N LYS A 271 9.01 -7.66 2.50
CA LYS A 271 9.54 -8.53 3.58
C LYS A 271 8.75 -9.80 3.79
N ASN A 272 7.56 -9.92 3.19
CA ASN A 272 6.70 -11.10 3.27
C ASN A 272 5.83 -11.24 2.02
N GLY A 273 5.96 -12.35 1.32
CA GLY A 273 5.22 -12.65 0.08
C GLY A 273 5.95 -12.20 -1.19
N GLY A 274 5.22 -12.23 -2.30
CA GLY A 274 5.71 -11.93 -3.65
C GLY A 274 5.77 -10.45 -4.00
N MET A 275 6.04 -10.16 -5.27
CA MET A 275 6.21 -8.78 -5.72
C MET A 275 4.89 -8.21 -6.27
N PHE A 276 4.34 -8.79 -7.34
CA PHE A 276 3.15 -8.28 -8.02
C PHE A 276 2.00 -9.29 -8.00
N TYR A 277 0.78 -8.78 -7.81
CA TYR A 277 -0.44 -9.56 -7.91
C TYR A 277 -1.51 -8.80 -8.69
N VAL A 278 -2.02 -9.43 -9.76
CA VAL A 278 -3.05 -8.84 -10.63
C VAL A 278 -4.24 -9.78 -10.73
N ASN A 279 -5.44 -9.28 -10.47
CA ASN A 279 -6.68 -10.04 -10.58
C ASN A 279 -7.87 -9.17 -10.97
N ASN A 280 -8.84 -9.75 -11.67
CA ASN A 280 -10.11 -9.14 -12.05
C ASN A 280 -9.97 -7.75 -12.70
N THR A 281 -8.88 -7.51 -13.45
CA THR A 281 -8.65 -6.20 -14.11
C THR A 281 -7.78 -6.34 -15.36
N VAL A 282 -7.83 -5.34 -16.22
CA VAL A 282 -6.78 -5.09 -17.22
C VAL A 282 -5.71 -4.25 -16.56
N ALA A 283 -4.45 -4.63 -16.67
CA ALA A 283 -3.36 -3.93 -16.01
C ALA A 283 -2.17 -3.67 -16.93
N GLU A 284 -1.56 -2.50 -16.77
CA GLU A 284 -0.27 -2.12 -17.34
C GLU A 284 0.73 -1.92 -16.22
N ILE A 285 1.85 -2.66 -16.27
CA ILE A 285 2.96 -2.53 -15.32
C ILE A 285 4.20 -2.17 -16.12
N SER A 286 4.89 -1.11 -15.71
CA SER A 286 6.15 -0.70 -16.33
C SER A 286 7.23 -0.46 -15.26
N LEU A 287 8.37 -1.13 -15.42
CA LEU A 287 9.53 -0.96 -14.54
C LEU A 287 10.74 -0.54 -15.35
N THR A 288 11.44 0.50 -14.87
CA THR A 288 12.70 0.97 -15.45
C THR A 288 13.76 1.13 -14.36
N ASP A 289 14.80 0.29 -14.37
CA ASP A 289 15.95 0.36 -13.45
C ASP A 289 15.55 0.39 -11.97
N VAL A 290 14.61 -0.48 -11.56
CA VAL A 290 14.11 -0.60 -10.19
C VAL A 290 14.79 -1.75 -9.47
N ALA A 291 15.36 -1.52 -8.29
CA ALA A 291 15.90 -2.59 -7.44
C ALA A 291 14.76 -3.35 -6.75
N LEU A 292 14.66 -4.67 -7.01
CA LEU A 292 13.61 -5.52 -6.45
C LEU A 292 14.17 -6.47 -5.40
N THR A 293 13.49 -6.58 -4.23
CA THR A 293 13.80 -7.55 -3.16
C THR A 293 12.50 -8.04 -2.54
N TYR A 294 12.30 -9.36 -2.46
CA TYR A 294 11.11 -9.95 -1.86
C TYR A 294 11.39 -11.30 -1.19
N ALA A 295 10.44 -11.76 -0.37
CA ALA A 295 10.70 -12.81 0.61
C ALA A 295 10.49 -14.23 0.08
N ASN A 296 9.71 -14.39 -0.99
CA ASN A 296 9.49 -15.67 -1.66
C ASN A 296 9.82 -15.56 -3.16
N ASP A 297 9.68 -16.66 -3.91
CA ASP A 297 10.06 -16.70 -5.31
C ASP A 297 8.96 -16.15 -6.27
N ASP A 298 7.81 -15.67 -5.77
CA ASP A 298 6.72 -15.16 -6.61
C ASP A 298 7.03 -13.74 -7.10
N PHE A 299 7.48 -13.61 -8.35
CA PHE A 299 7.68 -12.32 -9.00
C PHE A 299 6.35 -11.70 -9.45
N LEU A 300 5.55 -12.45 -10.20
CA LEU A 300 4.27 -11.98 -10.73
C LEU A 300 3.23 -13.10 -10.69
N ARG A 301 2.09 -12.81 -10.07
CA ARG A 301 0.90 -13.67 -10.13
C ARG A 301 -0.22 -12.94 -10.85
N VAL A 302 -0.69 -13.54 -11.95
CA VAL A 302 -1.83 -13.06 -12.74
C VAL A 302 -2.90 -14.14 -12.67
N GLU A 303 -3.77 -14.05 -11.69
CA GLU A 303 -4.71 -15.12 -11.39
C GLU A 303 -5.98 -14.61 -10.74
N LYS A 304 -7.07 -15.35 -10.92
CA LYS A 304 -8.36 -15.03 -10.31
C LYS A 304 -8.28 -14.97 -8.78
N ALA A 305 -9.17 -14.18 -8.20
CA ALA A 305 -9.40 -14.09 -6.77
C ALA A 305 -10.92 -14.10 -6.48
N GLY A 306 -11.31 -13.83 -5.24
CA GLY A 306 -12.71 -13.77 -4.87
C GLY A 306 -13.45 -12.50 -5.30
N TRP A 307 -12.80 -11.60 -6.06
CA TRP A 307 -13.44 -10.43 -6.66
C TRP A 307 -13.91 -10.75 -8.09
N GLY A 308 -14.94 -10.04 -8.54
CA GLY A 308 -15.51 -10.21 -9.87
C GLY A 308 -16.36 -11.46 -10.03
N ASN A 309 -16.67 -11.79 -11.28
CA ASN A 309 -17.51 -12.96 -11.64
C ASN A 309 -16.62 -14.17 -11.91
N GLU A 310 -16.90 -15.29 -11.29
CA GLU A 310 -16.17 -16.53 -11.51
C GLU A 310 -16.09 -16.88 -13.01
N GLY A 311 -14.90 -17.24 -13.48
CA GLY A 311 -14.63 -17.59 -14.89
C GLY A 311 -14.33 -16.40 -15.80
N SER A 312 -14.45 -15.15 -15.30
CA SER A 312 -14.05 -13.94 -16.05
C SER A 312 -13.24 -12.95 -15.17
N ASN A 313 -12.87 -13.35 -13.97
CA ASN A 313 -12.19 -12.52 -13.00
C ASN A 313 -10.66 -12.73 -12.93
N GLY A 314 -10.06 -13.18 -14.03
CA GLY A 314 -8.60 -13.21 -14.19
C GLY A 314 -8.00 -11.83 -14.42
N GLY A 315 -6.68 -11.75 -14.40
CA GLY A 315 -5.93 -10.55 -14.80
C GLY A 315 -5.58 -10.55 -16.28
N GLN A 316 -5.52 -9.38 -16.90
CA GLN A 316 -5.09 -9.19 -18.30
C GLN A 316 -3.91 -8.20 -18.28
N VAL A 317 -2.67 -8.68 -18.33
CA VAL A 317 -1.49 -7.88 -18.02
C VAL A 317 -0.64 -7.61 -19.25
N THR A 318 -0.24 -6.36 -19.42
CA THR A 318 0.91 -5.95 -20.21
C THR A 318 2.02 -5.52 -19.23
N PHE A 319 3.14 -6.24 -19.26
CA PHE A 319 4.29 -5.95 -18.42
C PHE A 319 5.49 -5.52 -19.28
N GLN A 320 6.00 -4.31 -19.02
CA GLN A 320 7.15 -3.75 -19.70
C GLN A 320 8.33 -3.64 -18.74
N ALA A 321 9.42 -4.29 -19.06
CA ALA A 321 10.69 -4.21 -18.36
C ALA A 321 11.71 -3.50 -19.24
N VAL A 322 12.24 -2.36 -18.77
CA VAL A 322 13.19 -1.52 -19.50
C VAL A 322 14.46 -1.38 -18.66
N ASN A 323 15.60 -1.87 -19.14
CA ASN A 323 16.84 -1.94 -18.35
C ASN A 323 16.60 -2.53 -16.94
N GLN A 324 15.77 -3.59 -16.85
CA GLN A 324 15.23 -4.11 -15.58
C GLN A 324 15.75 -5.52 -15.30
N LYS A 325 16.25 -5.73 -14.07
CA LYS A 325 16.57 -7.07 -13.56
C LYS A 325 15.40 -7.62 -12.77
N MET A 326 14.99 -8.85 -13.11
CA MET A 326 13.89 -9.55 -12.49
C MET A 326 14.31 -10.98 -12.16
N GLU A 327 13.88 -11.48 -11.01
CA GLU A 327 14.12 -12.86 -10.58
C GLU A 327 12.80 -13.48 -10.13
N GLY A 328 12.68 -14.82 -10.17
CA GLY A 328 11.58 -15.58 -9.57
C GLY A 328 10.51 -16.07 -10.56
N LEU A 329 9.39 -16.50 -10.00
CA LEU A 329 8.34 -17.21 -10.72
C LEU A 329 7.24 -16.26 -11.21
N THR A 330 6.77 -16.53 -12.40
CA THR A 330 5.57 -15.91 -12.96
C THR A 330 4.48 -16.95 -13.12
N THR A 331 3.31 -16.72 -12.51
CA THR A 331 2.13 -17.60 -12.62
C THR A 331 1.01 -16.86 -13.34
N VAL A 332 0.44 -17.49 -14.37
CA VAL A 332 -0.70 -16.96 -15.13
C VAL A 332 -1.74 -18.07 -15.25
N ASP A 333 -2.88 -17.92 -14.58
CA ASP A 333 -3.93 -18.95 -14.57
C ASP A 333 -4.69 -19.05 -15.89
N ALA A 334 -5.53 -20.08 -16.06
CA ALA A 334 -6.19 -20.42 -17.31
C ALA A 334 -7.16 -19.36 -17.85
N ILE A 335 -7.58 -18.39 -17.04
CA ILE A 335 -8.49 -17.30 -17.42
C ILE A 335 -7.80 -15.92 -17.41
N SER A 336 -6.48 -15.91 -17.34
CA SER A 336 -5.66 -14.71 -17.32
C SER A 336 -4.74 -14.66 -18.55
N THR A 337 -4.20 -13.48 -18.85
CA THR A 337 -3.20 -13.30 -19.91
C THR A 337 -2.06 -12.41 -19.47
N LEU A 338 -0.87 -12.65 -20.03
CA LEU A 338 0.32 -11.84 -19.86
C LEU A 338 1.00 -11.60 -21.20
N ASN A 339 1.26 -10.34 -21.51
CA ASN A 339 2.22 -9.93 -22.53
C ASN A 339 3.42 -9.31 -21.82
N LEU A 340 4.56 -10.01 -21.81
CA LEU A 340 5.79 -9.62 -21.14
C LEU A 340 6.81 -9.14 -22.18
N TYR A 341 7.27 -7.90 -22.03
CA TYR A 341 8.26 -7.28 -22.91
C TYR A 341 9.54 -6.99 -22.13
N LEU A 342 10.67 -7.51 -22.59
CA LEU A 342 12.01 -7.26 -22.06
C LEU A 342 12.78 -6.41 -23.06
N SER A 343 13.23 -5.22 -22.65
CA SER A 343 13.93 -4.28 -23.52
C SER A 343 15.07 -3.54 -22.82
N ASP A 344 15.96 -2.97 -23.64
CA ASP A 344 17.06 -2.11 -23.22
C ASP A 344 18.00 -2.78 -22.19
N GLY A 345 18.38 -4.04 -22.43
CA GLY A 345 19.28 -4.80 -21.56
C GLY A 345 18.61 -5.38 -20.33
N SER A 346 17.30 -5.60 -20.37
CA SER A 346 16.57 -6.28 -19.29
C SER A 346 16.97 -7.74 -19.15
N ALA A 347 17.00 -8.24 -17.92
CA ALA A 347 17.32 -9.63 -17.63
C ALA A 347 16.27 -10.25 -16.70
N TYR A 348 15.68 -11.35 -17.16
CA TYR A 348 14.78 -12.16 -16.34
C TYR A 348 15.44 -13.50 -16.00
N HIS A 349 15.67 -13.76 -14.70
CA HIS A 349 16.08 -15.05 -14.18
C HIS A 349 14.92 -15.70 -13.47
N GLY A 350 14.13 -16.52 -14.16
CA GLY A 350 12.90 -17.01 -13.61
C GLY A 350 12.22 -18.06 -14.49
N ALA A 351 11.04 -18.49 -14.07
CA ALA A 351 10.23 -19.44 -14.80
C ALA A 351 8.77 -18.98 -14.88
N ILE A 352 8.09 -19.44 -15.93
CA ILE A 352 6.70 -19.08 -16.20
C ILE A 352 5.85 -20.37 -16.21
N ASN A 353 4.79 -20.42 -15.39
CA ASN A 353 3.81 -21.50 -15.33
C ASN A 353 4.45 -22.90 -15.18
N THR A 354 5.24 -23.10 -14.14
CA THR A 354 6.05 -24.32 -13.92
C THR A 354 5.23 -25.60 -13.76
N ASP A 355 3.93 -25.51 -13.50
CA ASP A 355 2.99 -26.63 -13.41
C ASP A 355 2.44 -27.07 -14.77
N GLY A 356 2.74 -26.32 -15.83
CA GLY A 356 2.27 -26.58 -17.20
C GLY A 356 0.81 -26.16 -17.45
N GLU A 357 0.12 -25.61 -16.45
CA GLU A 357 -1.21 -25.04 -16.61
C GLU A 357 -1.06 -23.55 -16.96
N ALA A 358 -1.34 -23.20 -18.20
CA ALA A 358 -1.09 -21.86 -18.70
C ALA A 358 -2.35 -21.14 -19.13
N GLY A 359 -2.47 -19.89 -18.70
CA GLY A 359 -3.19 -18.86 -19.43
C GLY A 359 -2.47 -18.49 -20.73
N GLY A 360 -2.95 -17.47 -21.43
CA GLY A 360 -2.24 -16.93 -22.59
C GLY A 360 -0.99 -16.18 -22.13
N VAL A 361 0.20 -16.62 -22.55
CA VAL A 361 1.45 -15.92 -22.24
C VAL A 361 2.24 -15.65 -23.51
N TYR A 362 2.55 -14.41 -23.75
CA TYR A 362 3.50 -13.95 -24.76
C TYR A 362 4.72 -13.34 -24.09
N VAL A 363 5.90 -13.69 -24.59
CA VAL A 363 7.17 -13.09 -24.18
C VAL A 363 7.85 -12.52 -25.42
N GLU A 364 8.28 -11.25 -25.33
CA GLU A 364 9.09 -10.59 -26.34
C GLU A 364 10.39 -10.10 -25.69
N ILE A 365 11.51 -10.45 -26.31
CA ILE A 365 12.85 -10.15 -25.83
C ILE A 365 13.58 -9.48 -26.98
N ASP A 366 14.02 -8.23 -26.77
CA ASP A 366 14.81 -7.50 -27.75
C ASP A 366 16.26 -8.04 -27.85
N ASP A 367 17.08 -7.44 -28.72
CA ASP A 367 18.40 -7.95 -29.10
C ASP A 367 19.50 -7.80 -28.04
N ASP A 368 19.28 -7.06 -26.95
CA ASP A 368 20.21 -6.91 -25.83
C ASP A 368 19.66 -7.38 -24.48
N SER A 369 18.44 -7.92 -24.46
CA SER A 369 17.80 -8.46 -23.26
C SER A 369 17.86 -10.01 -23.21
N THR A 370 17.68 -10.58 -22.01
CA THR A 370 17.83 -12.02 -21.82
C THR A 370 16.81 -12.63 -20.87
N TRP A 371 16.49 -13.90 -21.08
CA TRP A 371 15.75 -14.75 -20.15
C TRP A 371 16.53 -16.03 -19.84
N THR A 372 17.00 -16.19 -18.59
CA THR A 372 17.60 -17.42 -18.07
C THR A 372 16.55 -18.19 -17.27
N LEU A 373 16.29 -19.44 -17.62
CA LEU A 373 15.29 -20.25 -16.95
C LEU A 373 15.78 -20.72 -15.56
N SER A 374 14.89 -20.66 -14.56
CA SER A 374 15.11 -21.25 -13.23
C SER A 374 14.35 -22.58 -13.02
N ALA A 375 13.38 -22.89 -13.89
CA ALA A 375 12.65 -24.16 -13.94
C ALA A 375 12.01 -24.34 -15.33
N ASP A 376 11.44 -25.51 -15.59
CA ASP A 376 10.67 -25.75 -16.82
C ASP A 376 9.54 -24.72 -16.94
N SER A 377 9.36 -24.16 -18.15
CA SER A 377 8.46 -23.04 -18.39
C SER A 377 7.52 -23.29 -19.55
N TYR A 378 6.30 -22.78 -19.44
CA TYR A 378 5.24 -22.99 -20.42
C TYR A 378 4.61 -21.65 -20.83
N ILE A 379 4.70 -21.32 -22.13
CA ILE A 379 4.14 -20.09 -22.71
C ILE A 379 3.39 -20.38 -24.02
N SER A 380 2.60 -19.42 -24.47
CA SER A 380 1.80 -19.56 -25.68
C SER A 380 2.54 -19.07 -26.93
N SER A 381 3.37 -18.04 -26.81
CA SER A 381 4.01 -17.36 -27.93
C SER A 381 5.31 -16.68 -27.48
N LEU A 382 6.29 -16.59 -28.39
CA LEU A 382 7.61 -16.03 -28.13
C LEU A 382 8.11 -15.24 -29.33
N THR A 383 8.69 -14.08 -29.09
CA THR A 383 9.56 -13.35 -30.03
C THR A 383 10.91 -13.14 -29.38
N CYS A 384 11.97 -13.62 -30.02
CA CYS A 384 13.34 -13.46 -29.50
C CYS A 384 14.37 -13.73 -30.61
N ASP A 385 15.58 -13.20 -30.43
CA ASP A 385 16.77 -13.57 -31.19
C ASP A 385 17.41 -14.86 -30.67
N VAL A 386 18.46 -15.34 -31.38
CA VAL A 386 19.09 -16.65 -31.12
C VAL A 386 19.77 -16.75 -29.75
N ASP A 387 20.28 -15.66 -29.22
CA ASP A 387 21.04 -15.60 -27.95
C ASP A 387 20.22 -15.10 -26.77
N ALA A 388 18.93 -14.83 -26.96
CA ALA A 388 18.08 -14.20 -25.94
C ALA A 388 17.68 -15.15 -24.79
N ILE A 389 17.71 -16.49 -24.99
CA ILE A 389 17.26 -17.47 -24.03
C ILE A 389 18.38 -18.45 -23.66
N ASP A 390 18.66 -18.51 -22.37
CA ASP A 390 19.48 -19.55 -21.72
C ASP A 390 18.54 -20.53 -20.99
N LEU A 391 18.45 -21.76 -21.49
CA LEU A 391 17.63 -22.80 -20.88
C LEU A 391 18.18 -23.27 -19.51
N ASN A 392 19.48 -23.05 -19.23
CA ASN A 392 20.11 -23.39 -17.96
C ASN A 392 19.80 -24.82 -17.47
N GLY A 393 19.66 -25.76 -18.41
CA GLY A 393 19.36 -27.17 -18.15
C GLY A 393 17.87 -27.50 -17.94
N HIS A 394 16.99 -26.53 -18.09
CA HIS A 394 15.53 -26.66 -18.05
C HIS A 394 14.92 -26.72 -19.46
N LYS A 395 13.60 -26.78 -19.53
CA LYS A 395 12.86 -26.83 -20.78
C LYS A 395 11.91 -25.66 -20.90
N LEU A 396 11.84 -25.09 -22.10
CA LEU A 396 10.82 -24.12 -22.47
C LEU A 396 9.85 -24.76 -23.46
N TYR A 397 8.55 -24.70 -23.17
CA TYR A 397 7.49 -25.15 -24.07
C TYR A 397 6.70 -23.96 -24.60
N ILE A 398 6.65 -23.84 -25.94
CA ILE A 398 5.88 -22.80 -26.63
C ILE A 398 4.69 -23.48 -27.32
N ASN A 399 3.48 -23.18 -26.88
CA ASN A 399 2.26 -23.81 -27.36
C ASN A 399 2.38 -25.35 -27.42
N GLY A 400 2.92 -25.95 -26.35
CA GLY A 400 3.13 -27.38 -26.17
C GLY A 400 4.27 -28.00 -26.96
N LYS A 401 5.07 -27.21 -27.69
CA LYS A 401 6.29 -27.69 -28.39
C LYS A 401 7.53 -27.25 -27.62
N GLU A 402 8.45 -28.20 -27.42
CA GLU A 402 9.74 -27.90 -26.80
C GLU A 402 10.55 -26.94 -27.70
N TYR A 403 11.02 -25.85 -27.10
CA TYR A 403 11.90 -24.87 -27.74
C TYR A 403 13.32 -25.42 -27.82
N THR A 404 13.99 -25.14 -28.93
CA THR A 404 15.41 -25.49 -29.11
C THR A 404 16.26 -24.26 -28.85
N GLU A 405 17.14 -24.31 -27.86
CA GLU A 405 18.07 -23.24 -27.54
C GLU A 405 18.89 -22.80 -28.77
N GLY A 406 19.16 -21.52 -28.86
CA GLY A 406 19.87 -20.94 -30.00
C GLY A 406 19.04 -20.79 -31.27
N THR A 407 17.68 -20.79 -31.16
CA THR A 407 16.80 -20.53 -32.30
C THR A 407 15.98 -19.25 -32.09
N ALA A 408 15.95 -18.38 -33.11
CA ALA A 408 15.08 -17.22 -33.09
C ALA A 408 13.60 -17.64 -33.21
N SER A 409 12.73 -16.82 -32.63
CA SER A 409 11.28 -17.00 -32.73
C SER A 409 10.61 -15.67 -33.10
N ALA A 410 9.49 -15.74 -33.83
CA ALA A 410 8.69 -14.59 -34.23
C ALA A 410 7.21 -14.91 -33.97
N GLY A 411 6.78 -14.69 -32.74
CA GLY A 411 5.42 -14.89 -32.27
C GLY A 411 4.56 -13.63 -32.37
N THR A 412 3.44 -13.65 -31.69
CA THR A 412 2.54 -12.50 -31.56
C THR A 412 1.96 -12.41 -30.15
N ALA A 413 1.70 -11.21 -29.69
CA ALA A 413 1.02 -10.95 -28.44
C ALA A 413 -0.31 -11.72 -28.34
N VAL A 414 -0.62 -12.18 -27.13
CA VAL A 414 -1.88 -12.86 -26.86
C VAL A 414 -3.00 -11.84 -26.65
N GLU A 415 -4.18 -12.16 -27.21
CA GLU A 415 -5.38 -11.35 -26.95
C GLU A 415 -5.85 -11.58 -25.50
N ALA A 416 -6.48 -10.55 -24.93
CA ALA A 416 -7.12 -10.65 -23.64
C ALA A 416 -8.14 -11.82 -23.62
N TYR A 417 -8.18 -12.55 -22.51
CA TYR A 417 -9.12 -13.64 -22.31
C TYR A 417 -10.56 -13.12 -22.39
N LYS A 418 -11.30 -13.64 -23.34
CA LYS A 418 -12.74 -13.36 -23.48
C LYS A 418 -13.48 -14.48 -22.76
N GLY A 419 -13.87 -14.25 -21.49
CA GLY A 419 -14.63 -15.22 -20.72
C GLY A 419 -15.79 -15.79 -21.51
N THR A 420 -16.16 -17.03 -21.23
CA THR A 420 -17.40 -17.62 -21.75
C THR A 420 -18.56 -16.82 -21.16
N SER A 421 -19.08 -15.85 -21.88
CA SER A 421 -20.27 -15.11 -21.51
C SER A 421 -21.44 -16.09 -21.43
N ALA A 422 -21.75 -16.56 -20.21
CA ALA A 422 -23.12 -16.87 -19.89
C ALA A 422 -23.85 -15.53 -19.97
N ALA A 423 -24.65 -15.34 -21.03
CA ALA A 423 -25.49 -14.18 -21.20
C ALA A 423 -26.39 -14.05 -19.95
N SER A 424 -26.00 -13.23 -19.00
CA SER A 424 -26.87 -12.74 -17.94
C SER A 424 -27.33 -11.35 -18.38
N ASP A 425 -28.49 -11.35 -19.02
CA ASP A 425 -29.33 -10.18 -19.17
C ASP A 425 -29.71 -9.71 -17.74
N SER A 426 -28.90 -8.84 -17.17
CA SER A 426 -29.28 -8.09 -15.97
C SER A 426 -29.02 -6.61 -16.25
N SER A 427 -30.06 -5.99 -16.82
CA SER A 427 -30.26 -4.55 -16.73
C SER A 427 -30.43 -4.17 -15.25
N ASN A 428 -29.34 -4.09 -14.51
CA ASN A 428 -29.31 -3.38 -13.25
C ASN A 428 -28.96 -1.92 -13.56
N GLY A 429 -29.96 -1.07 -13.38
CA GLY A 429 -29.84 0.35 -13.56
C GLY A 429 -28.67 0.90 -12.76
N LYS A 430 -27.74 1.50 -13.46
CA LYS A 430 -26.71 2.39 -12.93
C LYS A 430 -27.42 3.43 -12.07
N PRO A 431 -26.99 3.70 -10.84
CA PRO A 431 -27.52 4.87 -10.12
C PRO A 431 -27.14 6.11 -10.93
N ASP A 432 -28.15 6.83 -11.44
CA ASP A 432 -27.95 8.14 -12.08
C ASP A 432 -27.61 9.20 -11.01
N GLY A 433 -26.38 9.11 -10.46
CA GLY A 433 -25.77 10.14 -9.65
C GLY A 433 -24.46 10.52 -10.32
N LYS A 434 -24.33 11.77 -10.78
CA LYS A 434 -23.05 12.29 -11.23
C LYS A 434 -22.04 12.11 -10.10
N PRO A 435 -20.83 11.57 -10.38
CA PRO A 435 -19.76 11.62 -9.40
C PRO A 435 -19.50 13.08 -9.02
N GLY A 436 -19.55 13.41 -7.73
CA GLY A 436 -19.15 14.72 -7.24
C GLY A 436 -20.23 15.64 -6.69
N GLU A 437 -21.51 15.27 -6.62
CA GLU A 437 -22.50 16.10 -5.92
C GLU A 437 -22.84 15.52 -4.53
N LYS A 438 -22.52 16.29 -3.49
CA LYS A 438 -22.97 16.02 -2.12
C LYS A 438 -24.50 16.12 -2.08
N PRO A 439 -25.24 15.16 -1.52
CA PRO A 439 -26.69 15.30 -1.36
C PRO A 439 -27.00 16.55 -0.55
N ASN A 440 -27.75 17.48 -1.14
CA ASN A 440 -28.24 18.67 -0.42
C ASN A 440 -29.06 18.22 0.78
N GLY A 441 -28.70 18.69 1.95
CA GLY A 441 -29.27 18.34 3.24
C GLY A 441 -30.79 18.42 3.23
N ALA A 442 -31.44 17.26 3.25
CA ALA A 442 -32.88 17.15 3.43
C ALA A 442 -33.22 17.20 4.91
N SER A 443 -34.06 18.17 5.23
CA SER A 443 -34.76 18.37 6.48
C SER A 443 -35.29 17.04 7.06
N LYS A 444 -35.08 16.86 8.37
CA LYS A 444 -35.57 15.72 9.15
C LYS A 444 -37.08 15.64 9.12
N ASP A 445 -37.63 14.74 8.32
CA ASP A 445 -38.99 14.22 8.55
C ASP A 445 -38.96 12.69 8.52
N LYS A 446 -39.26 12.13 9.69
CA LYS A 446 -39.38 10.70 9.94
C LYS A 446 -40.52 10.10 9.14
N LYS A 447 -40.27 9.20 8.21
CA LYS A 447 -41.21 8.11 7.87
C LYS A 447 -40.46 6.81 7.63
N ASN A 448 -40.92 5.84 8.39
CA ASN A 448 -40.56 4.45 8.41
C ASN A 448 -40.85 3.78 7.06
N GLU A 449 -39.83 3.27 6.37
CA GLU A 449 -40.02 2.21 5.38
C GLU A 449 -38.79 1.28 5.37
N SER A 450 -39.09 0.00 5.48
CA SER A 450 -38.16 -1.12 5.50
C SER A 450 -37.40 -1.21 4.18
N SER A 451 -36.12 -0.85 4.14
CA SER A 451 -35.24 -1.14 3.02
C SER A 451 -34.40 -2.37 3.31
N GLN A 452 -34.52 -3.34 2.45
CA GLN A 452 -33.64 -4.52 2.39
C GLN A 452 -32.20 -4.03 2.25
N LYS A 453 -31.34 -4.46 3.18
CA LYS A 453 -29.89 -4.30 3.07
C LYS A 453 -29.43 -5.14 1.89
N SER A 454 -29.06 -4.51 0.80
CA SER A 454 -28.18 -5.12 -0.17
C SER A 454 -26.79 -5.18 0.45
N ASP A 455 -26.23 -6.39 0.56
CA ASP A 455 -24.84 -6.58 0.95
C ASP A 455 -23.92 -5.97 -0.12
N ARG A 456 -23.61 -4.69 0.03
CA ARG A 456 -22.53 -4.07 -0.71
C ARG A 456 -21.23 -4.42 0.01
N GLN A 457 -20.45 -5.30 -0.59
CA GLN A 457 -19.11 -5.59 -0.10
C GLN A 457 -18.23 -4.36 -0.23
N ALA A 458 -17.66 -3.95 0.87
CA ALA A 458 -16.74 -2.83 0.95
C ALA A 458 -15.43 -3.12 0.18
N PRO A 459 -14.77 -2.06 -0.34
CA PRO A 459 -13.39 -2.16 -0.82
C PRO A 459 -12.47 -2.78 0.25
N LEU A 460 -11.26 -3.24 -0.16
CA LEU A 460 -10.25 -3.81 0.74
C LEU A 460 -10.07 -3.05 2.07
N PHE A 461 -10.44 -1.77 2.08
CA PHE A 461 -10.28 -0.84 3.19
C PHE A 461 -11.53 -0.63 4.04
N ARG A 462 -12.67 -1.21 3.68
CA ARG A 462 -13.86 -1.11 4.52
C ARG A 462 -13.80 -2.09 5.68
N SER A 463 -13.87 -1.59 6.91
CA SER A 463 -13.87 -2.41 8.11
C SER A 463 -15.18 -3.20 8.23
N ASN A 464 -15.20 -4.48 7.90
CA ASN A 464 -16.23 -5.39 8.34
C ASN A 464 -16.02 -5.75 9.82
N GLY A 465 -16.41 -4.87 10.69
CA GLY A 465 -16.37 -5.07 12.12
C GLY A 465 -17.66 -4.63 12.77
N SER A 466 -18.73 -5.40 12.60
CA SER A 466 -19.84 -5.34 13.53
C SER A 466 -19.57 -6.34 14.65
N GLU A 467 -18.84 -5.92 15.67
CA GLU A 467 -19.04 -6.51 16.99
C GLU A 467 -20.35 -5.96 17.55
N LYS A 468 -21.35 -6.84 17.64
CA LYS A 468 -22.58 -6.58 18.39
C LYS A 468 -22.23 -6.38 19.86
N GLY A 469 -22.01 -5.14 20.27
CA GLY A 469 -22.18 -4.71 21.63
C GLY A 469 -23.66 -4.46 21.86
N SER A 470 -24.35 -5.41 22.50
CA SER A 470 -25.72 -5.24 22.95
C SER A 470 -25.75 -4.24 24.11
N SER A 471 -26.07 -2.99 23.84
CA SER A 471 -26.58 -2.08 24.85
C SER A 471 -28.09 -1.90 24.63
N GLN A 472 -28.88 -2.73 25.30
CA GLN A 472 -30.31 -2.48 25.47
C GLN A 472 -30.47 -1.21 26.31
N LYS A 473 -31.00 -0.14 25.73
CA LYS A 473 -31.67 0.92 26.48
C LYS A 473 -33.01 0.39 26.94
N ALA A 474 -33.13 0.26 28.23
CA ALA A 474 -34.39 -0.02 28.89
C ALA A 474 -35.24 1.25 28.97
N ASP A 475 -36.42 1.23 28.35
CA ASP A 475 -37.50 2.13 28.67
C ASP A 475 -38.17 1.70 29.97
N GLY A 476 -38.43 2.72 30.81
CA GLY A 476 -38.97 2.54 32.14
C GLY A 476 -40.38 1.98 32.18
N GLN A 477 -40.56 1.00 33.03
CA GLN A 477 -41.83 0.80 33.74
C GLN A 477 -41.57 0.16 35.11
N THR A 478 -42.29 0.69 36.07
CA THR A 478 -42.39 0.48 37.50
C THR A 478 -42.32 -0.98 38.00
N LEU A 479 -41.58 -1.12 39.12
CA LEU A 479 -41.51 -2.29 39.99
C LEU A 479 -42.87 -2.70 40.60
N PRO A 480 -43.04 -3.98 40.93
CA PRO A 480 -43.45 -4.34 42.28
C PRO A 480 -42.51 -5.34 42.99
N SER A 481 -42.60 -5.24 44.29
CA SER A 481 -41.84 -5.77 45.38
C SER A 481 -41.67 -7.29 45.45
N LYS A 482 -40.52 -7.66 46.09
CA LYS A 482 -40.07 -8.94 46.60
C LYS A 482 -41.12 -9.69 47.45
N PRO A 483 -41.03 -11.02 47.53
CA PRO A 483 -40.98 -11.65 48.84
C PRO A 483 -39.79 -12.60 49.05
N ASP A 484 -39.38 -12.65 50.31
CA ASP A 484 -38.36 -13.50 50.89
C ASP A 484 -38.74 -14.97 50.91
N GLY A 485 -37.77 -15.87 50.83
CA GLY A 485 -38.00 -17.29 51.07
C GLY A 485 -36.71 -18.11 51.03
N ASP A 486 -36.29 -18.53 52.22
CA ASP A 486 -35.23 -19.48 52.53
C ASP A 486 -35.41 -20.84 51.83
N GLY A 487 -34.27 -21.51 51.56
CA GLY A 487 -34.33 -22.94 51.21
C GLY A 487 -33.00 -23.54 50.77
N SER A 488 -32.30 -24.10 51.69
CA SER A 488 -31.14 -24.99 51.62
C SER A 488 -31.33 -26.16 50.64
N GLY A 489 -30.27 -26.49 49.86
CA GLY A 489 -30.24 -27.74 49.10
C GLY A 489 -28.85 -28.01 48.47
N SER A 490 -28.19 -28.93 49.09
CA SER A 490 -26.88 -29.56 48.83
C SER A 490 -26.60 -29.94 47.36
N GLY A 491 -25.30 -29.82 46.98
CA GLY A 491 -24.71 -30.22 45.72
C GLY A 491 -24.63 -31.70 45.43
N PRO A 492 -24.02 -32.06 44.33
CA PRO A 492 -22.85 -32.94 44.47
C PRO A 492 -21.58 -32.46 43.74
N LYS A 493 -20.51 -32.81 44.39
CA LYS A 493 -19.11 -32.69 43.93
C LYS A 493 -18.87 -33.66 42.77
N PHE A 494 -18.12 -33.24 41.76
CA PHE A 494 -17.36 -34.16 40.93
C PHE A 494 -15.88 -33.81 40.94
N ASP A 495 -15.12 -34.91 41.17
CA ASP A 495 -13.69 -34.95 41.45
C ASP A 495 -12.84 -34.60 40.23
N GLY A 496 -11.66 -34.10 40.55
CA GLY A 496 -10.59 -33.78 39.61
C GLY A 496 -9.96 -35.01 38.93
N GLN A 497 -9.52 -34.82 37.72
CA GLN A 497 -8.47 -35.62 37.09
C GLN A 497 -7.44 -34.73 36.42
N THR A 498 -6.23 -34.92 36.92
CA THR A 498 -4.96 -34.40 36.37
C THR A 498 -4.59 -35.04 35.05
N PRO A 499 -3.93 -34.33 34.11
CA PRO A 499 -3.40 -34.93 32.89
C PRO A 499 -2.11 -35.71 33.14
N PRO A 500 -1.81 -36.79 32.34
CA PRO A 500 -0.68 -37.66 32.56
C PRO A 500 0.62 -37.08 32.06
N SER A 501 1.66 -37.36 32.85
CA SER A 501 3.08 -37.05 32.61
C SER A 501 3.71 -37.94 31.53
N LYS A 502 4.72 -37.37 30.85
CA LYS A 502 5.66 -38.05 29.90
C LYS A 502 6.39 -39.24 30.53
N PRO A 503 6.68 -40.28 29.76
CA PRO A 503 7.60 -41.32 30.22
C PRO A 503 9.06 -40.96 29.92
N ASN A 504 9.90 -41.02 30.95
CA ASN A 504 11.34 -41.15 30.88
C ASN A 504 11.71 -42.59 30.51
N GLY A 505 12.60 -42.77 29.55
CA GLY A 505 13.22 -44.07 29.25
C GLY A 505 14.70 -43.87 29.01
N ALA A 506 15.48 -44.29 29.98
CA ALA A 506 16.93 -44.38 29.94
C ALA A 506 17.37 -45.71 29.36
N GLY A 507 18.51 -45.74 28.64
CA GLY A 507 19.22 -46.97 28.22
C GLY A 507 20.51 -46.63 27.48
N LYS A 508 21.60 -46.56 28.22
CA LYS A 508 22.97 -47.08 28.09
C LYS A 508 23.27 -47.76 26.72
N GLY A 509 24.34 -47.47 26.02
CA GLY A 509 25.76 -47.36 26.25
C GLY A 509 26.44 -47.96 25.04
N GLU A 510 27.51 -47.44 24.57
CA GLU A 510 28.83 -48.01 24.48
C GLU A 510 29.80 -47.19 23.60
N LYS A 511 31.07 -47.31 23.94
CA LYS A 511 32.27 -46.51 23.67
C LYS A 511 32.80 -46.57 22.24
N GLY A 512 33.40 -45.50 21.84
CA GLY A 512 34.49 -44.99 21.08
C GLY A 512 35.37 -45.92 20.23
N PRO A 513 36.45 -45.47 19.57
CA PRO A 513 37.36 -44.42 20.01
C PRO A 513 37.86 -43.43 18.90
N ASP A 514 38.46 -42.37 19.38
CA ASP A 514 39.59 -41.52 18.97
C ASP A 514 40.00 -41.37 17.49
N GLY A 515 40.26 -40.08 17.11
CA GLY A 515 41.16 -39.78 16.02
C GLY A 515 41.15 -38.29 15.55
N ALA A 516 41.87 -37.46 16.31
CA ALA A 516 42.77 -36.38 15.85
C ALA A 516 42.29 -35.31 14.87
N ASN A 517 42.22 -34.08 15.41
CA ASN A 517 42.48 -32.80 14.72
C ASN A 517 43.99 -32.66 14.40
N PRO A 518 44.42 -32.01 13.33
CA PRO A 518 45.17 -30.77 13.56
C PRO A 518 44.83 -29.58 12.62
N ALA A 519 44.72 -28.44 13.28
CA ALA A 519 45.36 -27.12 13.09
C ALA A 519 45.70 -26.61 11.67
N ALA A 520 45.13 -25.41 11.42
CA ALA A 520 45.70 -24.16 10.90
C ALA A 520 46.93 -24.22 9.96
N GLU A 521 46.81 -23.51 8.83
CA GLU A 521 47.85 -22.56 8.41
C GLU A 521 47.31 -21.55 7.33
N THR A 522 47.71 -20.34 7.53
CA THR A 522 47.58 -19.13 6.73
C THR A 522 48.52 -19.08 5.53
N ALA A 523 48.17 -18.42 4.41
CA ALA A 523 48.96 -17.50 3.58
C ALA A 523 48.20 -17.20 2.28
N ALA A 524 47.80 -16.02 1.99
CA ALA A 524 48.36 -14.82 1.39
C ALA A 524 48.89 -14.95 -0.05
N ALA A 525 48.30 -14.10 -0.92
CA ALA A 525 48.83 -13.43 -2.09
C ALA A 525 49.10 -14.22 -3.39
N ASN A 526 48.34 -13.93 -4.42
CA ASN A 526 48.76 -13.09 -5.56
C ASN A 526 47.52 -12.58 -6.31
#